data_3b890bbd91a9161d7bff409b8589c3c7
#
_entry.id   3b890bbd91a9161d7bff409b8589c3c7
#
_cell.length_a   1.000
_cell.length_b   1.000
_cell.length_c   1.000
_cell.angle_alpha   90.00
_cell.angle_beta   90.00
_cell.angle_gamma   90.00
#
_symmetry.space_group_name_H-M   'P 1'
#
loop_
_entity.id
_entity.type
_entity.pdbx_description
1 polymer ?
#
loop_
_entity_poly.entity_id
_entity_poly.type
_entity_poly.pdbx_seq_one_letter_code
_entity_poly.pdbx_strand_id
1 'polypeptide(L)'
;MQLMIEALALTVFQSLREAQVEPVLTELLRYYEKDEARHVGLGLQFLPDQLQRLSKVRTAELLAFEVQLMLAALLELKALEPHFRVLGVDPRAVFLLGTAKQAVAMEMLWQESGTPQKAHPAFARMLAATGQLLFPEVKQGQGAARRAVSAVRAALRTFRLGFGDDVPASSIDPEAAAVRPGQAW
;
A
#
# COMPACT_ATOMS: atom_id res chain seq x y z
N MET A 1 -6.43 11.55 -1.30
CA MET A 1 -7.22 10.48 -1.96
C MET A 1 -6.45 9.86 -3.11
N GLN A 2 -6.08 10.63 -4.10
CA GLN A 2 -5.39 10.23 -5.31
C GLN A 2 -4.10 9.45 -5.01
N LEU A 3 -3.22 9.96 -4.15
CA LEU A 3 -1.94 9.34 -3.78
C LEU A 3 -2.06 7.89 -3.31
N MET A 4 -3.11 7.54 -2.57
CA MET A 4 -3.30 6.17 -2.04
C MET A 4 -3.72 5.19 -3.12
N ILE A 5 -4.67 5.59 -3.98
CA ILE A 5 -5.16 4.74 -5.06
C ILE A 5 -4.05 4.51 -6.10
N GLU A 6 -3.34 5.56 -6.45
CA GLU A 6 -2.27 5.51 -7.45
C GLU A 6 -1.07 4.68 -6.98
N ALA A 7 -0.69 4.76 -5.69
CA ALA A 7 0.34 3.91 -5.13
C ALA A 7 -0.05 2.41 -5.16
N LEU A 8 -1.33 2.09 -4.92
CA LEU A 8 -1.85 0.74 -5.04
C LEU A 8 -1.90 0.29 -6.51
N ALA A 9 -2.43 1.12 -7.41
CA ALA A 9 -2.48 0.83 -8.84
C ALA A 9 -1.08 0.56 -9.41
N LEU A 10 -0.10 1.42 -9.08
CA LEU A 10 1.29 1.24 -9.44
C LEU A 10 1.84 -0.11 -8.97
N THR A 11 1.49 -0.54 -7.76
CA THR A 11 1.94 -1.83 -7.22
C THR A 11 1.32 -3.00 -7.98
N VAL A 12 0.02 -2.93 -8.29
CA VAL A 12 -0.68 -3.95 -9.09
C VAL A 12 -0.08 -4.05 -10.48
N PHE A 13 0.15 -2.92 -11.15
CA PHE A 13 0.74 -2.88 -12.50
C PHE A 13 2.15 -3.48 -12.51
N GLN A 14 3.00 -3.13 -11.54
CA GLN A 14 4.33 -3.71 -11.42
C GLN A 14 4.27 -5.22 -11.19
N SER A 15 3.41 -5.70 -10.30
CA SER A 15 3.27 -7.13 -10.03
C SER A 15 2.79 -7.91 -11.25
N LEU A 16 1.85 -7.37 -12.01
CA LEU A 16 1.38 -7.98 -13.26
C LEU A 16 2.45 -7.97 -14.35
N ARG A 17 3.21 -6.88 -14.45
CA ARG A 17 4.33 -6.78 -15.41
C ARG A 17 5.44 -7.78 -15.10
N GLU A 18 5.79 -7.93 -13.82
CA GLU A 18 6.79 -8.89 -13.36
C GLU A 18 6.36 -10.35 -13.59
N ALA A 19 5.07 -10.63 -13.48
CA ALA A 19 4.50 -11.93 -13.78
C ALA A 19 4.55 -12.28 -15.28
N GLN A 20 4.82 -11.31 -16.18
CA GLN A 20 4.95 -11.49 -17.63
C GLN A 20 3.81 -12.31 -18.25
N VAL A 21 2.57 -12.06 -17.81
CA VAL A 21 1.39 -12.86 -18.16
C VAL A 21 1.15 -12.87 -19.66
N GLU A 22 1.37 -11.71 -20.32
CA GLU A 22 1.17 -11.53 -21.76
C GLU A 22 2.11 -10.41 -22.26
N PRO A 23 2.85 -10.59 -23.40
CA PRO A 23 3.86 -9.64 -23.86
C PRO A 23 3.34 -8.22 -24.14
N VAL A 24 2.20 -8.09 -24.79
CA VAL A 24 1.62 -6.76 -25.11
C VAL A 24 1.18 -6.04 -23.84
N LEU A 25 0.52 -6.77 -22.93
CA LEU A 25 0.15 -6.23 -21.62
C LEU A 25 1.39 -5.80 -20.82
N THR A 26 2.43 -6.62 -20.81
CA THR A 26 3.68 -6.33 -20.12
C THR A 26 4.30 -5.02 -20.59
N GLU A 27 4.32 -4.78 -21.90
CA GLU A 27 4.82 -3.53 -22.48
C GLU A 27 3.89 -2.34 -22.17
N LEU A 28 2.57 -2.53 -22.29
CA LEU A 28 1.57 -1.50 -22.01
C LEU A 28 1.65 -1.04 -20.53
N LEU A 29 1.81 -1.97 -19.59
CA LEU A 29 1.91 -1.66 -18.17
C LEU A 29 3.07 -0.73 -17.83
N ARG A 30 4.18 -0.74 -18.58
CA ARG A 30 5.28 0.23 -18.39
C ARG A 30 4.84 1.68 -18.59
N TYR A 31 3.92 1.93 -19.52
CA TYR A 31 3.38 3.28 -19.72
C TYR A 31 2.44 3.69 -18.61
N TYR A 32 1.59 2.79 -18.15
CA TYR A 32 0.73 3.04 -17.00
C TYR A 32 1.54 3.28 -15.72
N GLU A 33 2.58 2.48 -15.46
CA GLU A 33 3.48 2.70 -14.33
C GLU A 33 4.11 4.09 -14.34
N LYS A 34 4.55 4.57 -15.50
CA LYS A 34 5.09 5.93 -15.63
C LYS A 34 4.04 7.00 -15.35
N ASP A 35 2.83 6.79 -15.81
CA ASP A 35 1.75 7.76 -15.63
C ASP A 35 1.33 7.83 -14.16
N GLU A 36 1.13 6.69 -13.51
CA GLU A 36 0.82 6.61 -12.08
C GLU A 36 1.95 7.18 -11.21
N ALA A 37 3.21 6.92 -11.58
CA ALA A 37 4.35 7.50 -10.87
C ALA A 37 4.37 9.04 -10.94
N ARG A 38 3.96 9.63 -12.08
CA ARG A 38 3.79 11.09 -12.21
C ARG A 38 2.68 11.62 -11.31
N HIS A 39 1.53 10.93 -11.27
CA HIS A 39 0.42 11.31 -10.40
C HIS A 39 0.82 11.27 -8.92
N VAL A 40 1.52 10.22 -8.50
CA VAL A 40 2.09 10.16 -7.15
C VAL A 40 3.02 11.34 -6.89
N GLY A 41 3.92 11.64 -7.83
CA GLY A 41 4.83 12.79 -7.74
C GLY A 41 4.11 14.13 -7.63
N LEU A 42 3.07 14.36 -8.43
CA LEU A 42 2.21 15.54 -8.33
C LEU A 42 1.52 15.62 -6.97
N GLY A 43 1.00 14.50 -6.47
CA GLY A 43 0.41 14.42 -5.14
C GLY A 43 1.39 14.85 -4.05
N LEU A 44 2.62 14.32 -4.06
CA LEU A 44 3.67 14.68 -3.11
C LEU A 44 4.07 16.16 -3.20
N GLN A 45 4.05 16.75 -4.39
CA GLN A 45 4.41 18.15 -4.60
C GLN A 45 3.35 19.13 -4.12
N PHE A 46 2.07 18.84 -4.33
CA PHE A 46 1.00 19.83 -4.09
C PHE A 46 0.19 19.59 -2.82
N LEU A 47 0.11 18.35 -2.32
CA LEU A 47 -0.68 18.04 -1.14
C LEU A 47 -0.16 18.67 0.16
N PRO A 48 1.15 18.82 0.42
CA PRO A 48 1.65 19.41 1.66
C PRO A 48 1.05 20.79 1.95
N ASP A 49 1.05 21.68 0.95
CA ASP A 49 0.48 23.02 1.08
C ASP A 49 -1.03 23.02 1.40
N GLN A 50 -1.75 22.06 0.80
CA GLN A 50 -3.17 21.92 1.05
C GLN A 50 -3.45 21.39 2.47
N LEU A 51 -2.67 20.40 2.91
CA LEU A 51 -2.80 19.82 4.25
C LEU A 51 -2.53 20.83 5.36
N GLN A 52 -1.53 21.71 5.18
CA GLN A 52 -1.24 22.79 6.14
C GLN A 52 -2.40 23.76 6.34
N ARG A 53 -3.24 23.93 5.33
CA ARG A 53 -4.42 24.85 5.37
C ARG A 53 -5.66 24.20 5.96
N LEU A 54 -5.64 22.89 6.22
CA LEU A 54 -6.80 22.21 6.77
C LEU A 54 -6.96 22.50 8.27
N SER A 55 -8.21 22.71 8.71
CA SER A 55 -8.54 22.69 10.12
C SER A 55 -8.43 21.26 10.69
N LYS A 56 -8.28 21.15 12.01
CA LYS A 56 -8.20 19.82 12.68
C LYS A 56 -9.43 18.94 12.37
N VAL A 57 -10.61 19.53 12.24
CA VAL A 57 -11.84 18.82 11.90
C VAL A 57 -11.76 18.27 10.47
N ARG A 58 -11.35 19.11 9.52
CA ARG A 58 -11.19 18.69 8.11
C ARG A 58 -10.09 17.64 7.94
N THR A 59 -9.02 17.75 8.71
CA THR A 59 -7.97 16.69 8.74
C THR A 59 -8.54 15.37 9.26
N ALA A 60 -9.34 15.38 10.32
CA ALA A 60 -9.98 14.18 10.84
C ALA A 60 -10.97 13.56 9.84
N GLU A 61 -11.78 14.38 9.16
CA GLU A 61 -12.69 13.94 8.09
C GLU A 61 -11.92 13.30 6.93
N LEU A 62 -10.81 13.90 6.50
CA LEU A 62 -9.94 13.37 5.46
C LEU A 62 -9.37 12.00 5.86
N LEU A 63 -8.82 11.88 7.07
CA LEU A 63 -8.28 10.63 7.58
C LEU A 63 -9.35 9.52 7.67
N ALA A 64 -10.56 9.87 8.14
CA ALA A 64 -11.66 8.91 8.18
C ALA A 64 -12.05 8.43 6.77
N PHE A 65 -12.08 9.33 5.80
CA PHE A 65 -12.35 9.01 4.41
C PHE A 65 -11.24 8.13 3.81
N GLU A 66 -9.97 8.42 4.10
CA GLU A 66 -8.83 7.60 3.65
C GLU A 66 -8.88 6.17 4.21
N VAL A 67 -9.27 6.02 5.48
CA VAL A 67 -9.48 4.69 6.10
C VAL A 67 -10.56 3.92 5.35
N GLN A 68 -11.71 4.56 5.06
CA GLN A 68 -12.80 3.91 4.33
C GLN A 68 -12.37 3.47 2.93
N LEU A 69 -11.68 4.36 2.22
CA LEU A 69 -11.18 4.08 0.88
C LEU A 69 -10.18 2.93 0.87
N MET A 70 -9.26 2.91 1.83
CA MET A 70 -8.28 1.84 1.96
C MET A 70 -8.94 0.49 2.28
N LEU A 71 -9.93 0.47 3.17
CA LEU A 71 -10.68 -0.75 3.46
C LEU A 71 -11.43 -1.26 2.22
N ALA A 72 -12.03 -0.36 1.44
CA ALA A 72 -12.68 -0.72 0.18
C ALA A 72 -11.68 -1.31 -0.83
N ALA A 73 -10.53 -0.67 -1.02
CA ALA A 73 -9.47 -1.15 -1.91
C ALA A 73 -8.92 -2.53 -1.48
N LEU A 74 -8.78 -2.77 -0.17
CA LEU A 74 -8.36 -4.06 0.36
C LEU A 74 -9.40 -5.16 0.13
N LEU A 75 -10.69 -4.85 0.28
CA LEU A 75 -11.77 -5.79 -0.02
C LEU A 75 -11.84 -6.11 -1.51
N GLU A 76 -11.62 -5.12 -2.37
CA GLU A 76 -11.53 -5.31 -3.82
C GLU A 76 -10.33 -6.20 -4.18
N LEU A 77 -9.15 -5.91 -3.64
CA LEU A 77 -7.95 -6.75 -3.83
C LEU A 77 -8.22 -8.19 -3.35
N LYS A 78 -8.95 -8.35 -2.24
CA LYS A 78 -9.36 -9.68 -1.75
C LYS A 78 -10.32 -10.38 -2.71
N ALA A 79 -11.27 -9.66 -3.30
CA ALA A 79 -12.19 -10.21 -4.30
C ALA A 79 -11.47 -10.64 -5.58
N LEU A 80 -10.39 -9.95 -5.94
CA LEU A 80 -9.55 -10.27 -7.10
C LEU A 80 -8.53 -11.40 -6.83
N GLU A 81 -8.39 -11.88 -5.59
CA GLU A 81 -7.42 -12.92 -5.22
C GLU A 81 -7.45 -14.16 -6.13
N PRO A 82 -8.63 -14.73 -6.51
CA PRO A 82 -8.67 -15.89 -7.42
C PRO A 82 -8.04 -15.58 -8.79
N HIS A 83 -8.26 -14.38 -9.30
CA HIS A 83 -7.74 -13.95 -10.60
C HIS A 83 -6.22 -13.76 -10.56
N PHE A 84 -5.70 -13.12 -9.50
CA PHE A 84 -4.25 -12.98 -9.30
C PHE A 84 -3.55 -14.34 -9.23
N ARG A 85 -4.16 -15.32 -8.55
CA ARG A 85 -3.60 -16.67 -8.45
C ARG A 85 -3.52 -17.37 -9.82
N VAL A 86 -4.55 -17.20 -10.66
CA VAL A 86 -4.55 -17.75 -12.03
C VAL A 86 -3.42 -17.12 -12.87
N LEU A 87 -3.12 -15.83 -12.64
CA LEU A 87 -2.06 -15.11 -13.31
C LEU A 87 -0.66 -15.37 -12.72
N GLY A 88 -0.56 -16.22 -11.68
CA GLY A 88 0.72 -16.51 -11.00
C GLY A 88 1.20 -15.39 -10.07
N VAL A 89 0.33 -14.41 -9.77
CA VAL A 89 0.64 -13.29 -8.87
C VAL A 89 0.16 -13.63 -7.45
N ASP A 90 1.03 -13.47 -6.45
CA ASP A 90 0.65 -13.64 -5.05
C ASP A 90 -0.05 -12.37 -4.52
N PRO A 91 -1.35 -12.42 -4.20
CA PRO A 91 -2.10 -11.26 -3.69
C PRO A 91 -1.53 -10.71 -2.37
N ARG A 92 -0.94 -11.58 -1.54
CA ARG A 92 -0.27 -11.17 -0.31
C ARG A 92 0.97 -10.33 -0.60
N ALA A 93 1.79 -10.73 -1.57
CA ALA A 93 2.97 -9.97 -1.98
C ALA A 93 2.57 -8.58 -2.53
N VAL A 94 1.53 -8.52 -3.36
CA VAL A 94 0.95 -7.26 -3.86
C VAL A 94 0.52 -6.36 -2.69
N PHE A 95 -0.19 -6.91 -1.72
CA PHE A 95 -0.62 -6.17 -0.53
C PHE A 95 0.57 -5.63 0.27
N LEU A 96 1.56 -6.48 0.58
CA LEU A 96 2.73 -6.07 1.37
C LEU A 96 3.54 -4.98 0.65
N LEU A 97 3.78 -5.12 -0.64
CA LEU A 97 4.48 -4.13 -1.44
C LEU A 97 3.70 -2.81 -1.52
N GLY A 98 2.39 -2.87 -1.76
CA GLY A 98 1.52 -1.70 -1.81
C GLY A 98 1.49 -0.94 -0.49
N THR A 99 1.38 -1.65 0.64
CA THR A 99 1.40 -1.02 1.97
C THR A 99 2.74 -0.40 2.32
N ALA A 100 3.86 -1.02 1.91
CA ALA A 100 5.18 -0.47 2.09
C ALA A 100 5.37 0.84 1.32
N LYS A 101 5.00 0.87 0.03
CA LYS A 101 5.04 2.09 -0.81
C LYS A 101 4.14 3.18 -0.25
N GLN A 102 2.95 2.81 0.18
CA GLN A 102 2.01 3.73 0.83
C GLN A 102 2.62 4.37 2.09
N ALA A 103 3.26 3.57 2.93
CA ALA A 103 3.91 4.07 4.14
C ALA A 103 5.00 5.10 3.82
N VAL A 104 5.85 4.82 2.83
CA VAL A 104 6.90 5.76 2.38
C VAL A 104 6.30 7.05 1.83
N ALA A 105 5.30 6.96 0.95
CA ALA A 105 4.65 8.14 0.38
C ALA A 105 3.99 9.01 1.45
N MET A 106 3.33 8.39 2.43
CA MET A 106 2.72 9.10 3.55
C MET A 106 3.76 9.74 4.46
N GLU A 107 4.87 9.07 4.73
CA GLU A 107 5.96 9.65 5.52
C GLU A 107 6.54 10.89 4.85
N MET A 108 6.83 10.83 3.55
CA MET A 108 7.30 11.98 2.77
C MET A 108 6.30 13.14 2.84
N LEU A 109 5.03 12.86 2.62
CA LEU A 109 3.96 13.86 2.67
C LEU A 109 3.88 14.56 4.03
N TRP A 110 3.97 13.80 5.14
CA TRP A 110 3.91 14.36 6.49
C TRP A 110 5.18 15.15 6.85
N GLN A 111 6.35 14.71 6.42
CA GLN A 111 7.59 15.43 6.62
C GLN A 111 7.55 16.80 5.94
N GLU A 112 7.09 16.86 4.69
CA GLU A 112 6.98 18.12 3.93
C GLU A 112 5.86 19.03 4.44
N SER A 113 4.76 18.47 4.94
CA SER A 113 3.65 19.27 5.46
C SER A 113 3.89 19.87 6.84
N GLY A 114 4.97 19.49 7.54
CA GLY A 114 5.26 19.95 8.91
C GLY A 114 4.22 19.52 9.96
N THR A 115 3.34 18.60 9.62
CA THR A 115 2.25 18.14 10.49
C THR A 115 2.78 17.10 11.50
N PRO A 116 2.39 17.13 12.78
CA PRO A 116 2.87 16.17 13.77
C PRO A 116 2.50 14.73 13.39
N GLN A 117 3.49 13.85 13.31
CA GLN A 117 3.42 12.44 12.87
C GLN A 117 2.53 11.50 13.72
N LYS A 118 1.74 12.00 14.67
CA LYS A 118 1.02 11.16 15.65
C LYS A 118 -0.05 10.23 15.08
N ALA A 119 -0.63 10.55 13.93
CA ALA A 119 -1.68 9.71 13.33
C ALA A 119 -1.13 8.59 12.43
N HIS A 120 0.05 8.77 11.87
CA HIS A 120 0.65 7.86 10.91
C HIS A 120 0.92 6.44 11.48
N PRO A 121 1.52 6.26 12.66
CA PRO A 121 1.81 4.91 13.17
C PRO A 121 0.55 4.09 13.47
N ALA A 122 -0.53 4.74 13.91
CA ALA A 122 -1.80 4.05 14.20
C ALA A 122 -2.46 3.58 12.91
N PHE A 123 -2.47 4.42 11.88
CA PHE A 123 -3.01 4.06 10.56
C PHE A 123 -2.22 2.92 9.92
N ALA A 124 -0.89 3.00 9.91
CA ALA A 124 -0.03 1.95 9.37
C ALA A 124 -0.24 0.60 10.11
N ARG A 125 -0.35 0.63 11.44
CA ARG A 125 -0.65 -0.56 12.24
C ARG A 125 -2.01 -1.17 11.92
N MET A 126 -3.03 -0.32 11.78
CA MET A 126 -4.38 -0.76 11.40
C MET A 126 -4.37 -1.43 10.02
N LEU A 127 -3.72 -0.80 9.05
CA LEU A 127 -3.61 -1.31 7.67
C LEU A 127 -2.90 -2.66 7.65
N ALA A 128 -1.76 -2.77 8.34
CA ALA A 128 -1.02 -4.01 8.46
C ALA A 128 -1.80 -5.13 9.15
N ALA A 129 -2.52 -4.82 10.23
CA ALA A 129 -3.38 -5.78 10.92
C ALA A 129 -4.52 -6.28 10.02
N THR A 130 -5.16 -5.37 9.28
CA THR A 130 -6.22 -5.72 8.30
C THR A 130 -5.67 -6.63 7.22
N GLY A 131 -4.46 -6.35 6.72
CA GLY A 131 -3.81 -7.22 5.74
C GLY A 131 -3.53 -8.62 6.25
N GLN A 132 -3.11 -8.77 7.51
CA GLN A 132 -2.92 -10.10 8.12
C GLN A 132 -4.24 -10.89 8.23
N LEU A 133 -5.36 -10.21 8.37
CA LEU A 133 -6.68 -10.84 8.39
C LEU A 133 -7.15 -11.25 6.99
N LEU A 134 -6.98 -10.37 6.00
CA LEU A 134 -7.46 -10.59 4.63
C LEU A 134 -6.54 -11.53 3.84
N PHE A 135 -5.22 -11.43 4.07
CA PHE A 135 -4.19 -12.20 3.38
C PHE A 135 -3.29 -12.95 4.37
N PRO A 136 -3.85 -13.91 5.13
CA PRO A 136 -3.08 -14.64 6.13
C PRO A 136 -1.99 -15.48 5.48
N GLU A 137 -0.87 -15.65 6.20
CA GLU A 137 0.17 -16.60 5.79
C GLU A 137 -0.39 -18.02 5.81
N VAL A 138 -0.34 -18.69 4.65
CA VAL A 138 -0.82 -20.06 4.52
C VAL A 138 0.34 -21.02 4.75
N LYS A 139 0.32 -21.73 5.89
CA LYS A 139 1.25 -22.83 6.16
C LYS A 139 0.65 -24.15 5.69
N GLN A 140 1.46 -24.96 5.01
CA GLN A 140 1.04 -26.28 4.53
C GLN A 140 0.53 -27.16 5.70
N GLY A 141 -0.60 -27.85 5.50
CA GLY A 141 -1.17 -28.75 6.50
C GLY A 141 -2.01 -28.08 7.58
N GLN A 142 -2.21 -26.75 7.56
CA GLN A 142 -3.11 -26.08 8.51
C GLN A 142 -4.58 -26.15 8.08
N GLY A 143 -5.43 -26.67 8.96
CA GLY A 143 -6.89 -26.61 8.78
C GLY A 143 -7.43 -25.18 8.86
N ALA A 144 -8.62 -24.94 8.30
CA ALA A 144 -9.24 -23.60 8.20
C ALA A 144 -9.35 -22.87 9.57
N ALA A 145 -9.76 -23.56 10.63
CA ALA A 145 -9.87 -22.98 11.97
C ALA A 145 -8.52 -22.50 12.52
N ARG A 146 -7.45 -23.31 12.35
CA ARG A 146 -6.09 -22.90 12.78
C ARG A 146 -5.59 -21.71 11.98
N ARG A 147 -5.89 -21.65 10.68
CA ARG A 147 -5.56 -20.50 9.84
C ARG A 147 -6.22 -19.22 10.33
N ALA A 148 -7.53 -19.28 10.63
CA ALA A 148 -8.27 -18.14 11.18
C ALA A 148 -7.67 -17.66 12.51
N VAL A 149 -7.39 -18.55 13.45
CA VAL A 149 -6.79 -18.22 14.75
C VAL A 149 -5.39 -17.62 14.57
N SER A 150 -4.56 -18.18 13.66
CA SER A 150 -3.22 -17.63 13.41
C SER A 150 -3.29 -16.23 12.77
N ALA A 151 -4.21 -15.99 11.86
CA ALA A 151 -4.45 -14.69 11.24
C ALA A 151 -4.86 -13.62 12.27
N VAL A 152 -5.81 -13.95 13.16
CA VAL A 152 -6.23 -13.05 14.24
C VAL A 152 -5.08 -12.75 15.19
N ARG A 153 -4.30 -13.76 15.61
CA ARG A 153 -3.12 -13.55 16.45
C ARG A 153 -2.07 -12.67 15.77
N ALA A 154 -1.79 -12.91 14.49
CA ALA A 154 -0.86 -12.08 13.72
C ALA A 154 -1.35 -10.63 13.64
N ALA A 155 -2.63 -10.42 13.32
CA ALA A 155 -3.23 -9.09 13.26
C ALA A 155 -3.16 -8.34 14.60
N LEU A 156 -3.51 -9.00 15.70
CA LEU A 156 -3.42 -8.43 17.04
C LEU A 156 -1.97 -8.09 17.44
N ARG A 157 -1.01 -8.95 17.10
CA ARG A 157 0.41 -8.69 17.32
C ARG A 157 0.86 -7.47 16.53
N THR A 158 0.57 -7.43 15.23
CA THR A 158 0.91 -6.33 14.34
C THR A 158 0.27 -5.01 14.78
N PHE A 159 -0.98 -5.05 15.25
CA PHE A 159 -1.65 -3.86 15.78
C PHE A 159 -0.98 -3.33 17.07
N ARG A 160 -0.53 -4.22 17.96
CA ARG A 160 0.12 -3.84 19.22
C ARG A 160 1.56 -3.36 19.05
N LEU A 161 2.34 -4.05 18.23
CA LEU A 161 3.79 -3.85 18.11
C LEU A 161 4.17 -2.94 16.92
N GLY A 162 3.25 -2.71 15.99
CA GLY A 162 3.55 -2.07 14.71
C GLY A 162 4.09 -3.08 13.70
N PHE A 163 4.57 -2.58 12.57
CA PHE A 163 5.44 -3.36 11.70
C PHE A 163 6.71 -3.64 12.50
N GLY A 164 6.87 -4.85 13.02
CA GLY A 164 8.17 -5.31 13.49
C GLY A 164 9.12 -5.32 12.29
N ASP A 165 10.42 -5.45 12.56
CA ASP A 165 11.52 -5.49 11.58
C ASP A 165 11.41 -6.58 10.49
N ASP A 166 10.26 -7.25 10.41
CA ASP A 166 9.95 -8.37 9.51
C ASP A 166 9.53 -7.97 8.09
N VAL A 167 9.40 -6.66 7.79
CA VAL A 167 9.41 -6.21 6.38
C VAL A 167 10.88 -6.01 6.05
N PRO A 168 11.51 -6.92 5.28
CA PRO A 168 12.90 -6.73 4.95
C PRO A 168 13.02 -5.42 4.19
N ALA A 169 13.75 -4.46 4.75
CA ALA A 169 14.08 -3.19 4.11
C ALA A 169 14.73 -3.40 2.72
N SER A 170 15.26 -4.60 2.48
CA SER A 170 15.80 -5.07 1.20
C SER A 170 14.74 -5.36 0.12
N SER A 171 13.45 -5.50 0.46
CA SER A 171 12.39 -5.66 -0.53
C SER A 171 11.81 -4.33 -1.01
N ILE A 172 12.16 -3.24 -0.34
CA ILE A 172 11.87 -1.89 -0.78
C ILE A 172 13.16 -1.37 -1.39
N ASP A 173 13.28 -1.47 -2.71
CA ASP A 173 14.29 -0.70 -3.41
C ASP A 173 13.92 0.78 -3.21
N PRO A 174 14.65 1.53 -2.36
CA PRO A 174 14.35 2.94 -2.13
C PRO A 174 14.53 3.77 -3.41
N GLU A 175 15.29 3.28 -4.41
CA GLU A 175 15.39 3.91 -5.72
C GLU A 175 14.14 3.66 -6.58
N ALA A 176 13.49 2.49 -6.45
CA ALA A 176 12.21 2.21 -7.11
C ALA A 176 11.02 2.90 -6.41
N ALA A 177 11.13 3.16 -5.11
CA ALA A 177 10.11 3.90 -4.35
C ALA A 177 10.30 5.42 -4.41
N ALA A 178 11.53 5.89 -4.60
CA ALA A 178 11.85 7.30 -4.74
C ALA A 178 11.64 7.72 -6.19
N VAL A 179 10.45 8.27 -6.48
CA VAL A 179 10.31 9.20 -7.61
C VAL A 179 11.18 10.41 -7.28
N ARG A 180 12.44 10.41 -7.74
CA ARG A 180 13.34 11.54 -7.54
C ARG A 180 12.73 12.76 -8.23
N PRO A 181 12.46 13.87 -7.52
CA PRO A 181 12.11 15.11 -8.16
C PRO A 181 13.26 15.49 -9.11
N GLY A 182 13.00 15.53 -10.42
CA GLY A 182 13.99 15.93 -11.41
C GLY A 182 14.53 14.86 -12.36
N GLN A 183 14.15 13.58 -12.22
CA GLN A 183 14.45 12.53 -13.21
C GLN A 183 13.23 12.08 -14.04
N ALA A 184 12.14 12.82 -14.00
CA ALA A 184 11.10 12.73 -15.01
C ALA A 184 11.57 13.49 -16.24
N TRP A 185 11.86 12.79 -17.33
CA TRP A 185 12.09 13.22 -18.76
C TRP A 185 13.45 12.87 -19.32
#